data_843aeaac622c814f1901fe3c7d284eb5
#
_entry.id   843aeaac622c814f1901fe3c7d284eb5
#
_cell.length_a   1.000
_cell.length_b   1.000
_cell.length_c   1.000
_cell.angle_alpha   90.00
_cell.angle_beta   90.00
_cell.angle_gamma   90.00
#
_symmetry.space_group_name_H-M   'P 1'
#
loop_
_entity.id
_entity.type
_entity.pdbx_description
1 polymer ?
#
loop_
_entity_poly.entity_id
_entity_poly.type
_entity_poly.pdbx_seq_one_letter_code
_entity_poly.pdbx_strand_id
1 'polypeptide(L)'
;MGSIDGLVDAGSAIISADIGTTAAANRYHETSSTKTKAATVQLPAALPKIAPQPVLSPKACARDEIEASGVDSRAIDGESWTEAPPNSKPWIVTPLIESKALSKAAGCRILLKLDLLQPSGSFKLRGISNFILYHIKNHPRPHLSHFYSASGGNAGLACVVAATTLGRPATIVTPTTTSPSMLRRLRDAGAAAIIVHGDTLAASERFIRDVLLGPGGQGEHDGVFVPPFDDALIWAGNSSIVDELADQMPLGRQPDAIVCSVGGGGLLAGLLRGLRRCCSPSPASATTSSRQAWSPRATTVVAAETEGAASLAAALHAGRPVTLAGISSQARSLGCVRVAQGAYDEVVGSVTSTTGHKPAATDGPVISSSPVKSVVFSDADAARGCVVLADEDRLMVELACGVSVAVCLDGRLPKVLGRDVTPDMTVVIIVCGGYDVDVGRLAEWRHACGGLVVA
;
A
#
# COMPACT_ATOMS: atom_id res chain seq x y z
N MET A 1 -12.41 56.46 -24.41
CA MET A 1 -10.99 56.89 -24.53
C MET A 1 -10.21 56.03 -23.62
N GLY A 2 -9.48 55.13 -23.98
CA GLY A 2 -8.60 54.48 -24.89
C GLY A 2 -8.22 53.19 -24.18
N SER A 3 -8.45 51.99 -24.63
CA SER A 3 -7.74 51.29 -25.68
C SER A 3 -6.25 51.11 -25.40
N ILE A 4 -5.82 49.83 -25.26
CA ILE A 4 -4.90 49.04 -26.10
C ILE A 4 -4.46 47.84 -25.28
N ASP A 5 -4.77 46.60 -25.59
CA ASP A 5 -4.20 45.62 -26.54
C ASP A 5 -2.74 45.23 -26.35
N GLY A 6 -2.51 43.95 -26.34
CA GLY A 6 -1.26 43.27 -26.62
C GLY A 6 -1.16 41.93 -25.92
N LEU A 7 -1.71 40.83 -26.51
CA LEU A 7 -1.13 39.85 -27.42
C LEU A 7 0.09 39.13 -26.86
N VAL A 8 -0.08 37.86 -26.45
CA VAL A 8 0.17 36.60 -27.21
C VAL A 8 1.60 36.45 -27.72
N ASP A 9 2.30 35.41 -27.35
CA ASP A 9 2.56 34.33 -28.28
C ASP A 9 3.15 33.07 -27.64
N ALA A 10 2.74 31.97 -28.20
CA ALA A 10 3.21 30.62 -27.98
C ALA A 10 4.54 30.42 -28.74
N GLY A 11 5.38 29.54 -28.25
CA GLY A 11 6.62 29.16 -28.92
C GLY A 11 7.01 27.73 -28.63
N SER A 12 6.38 26.79 -29.34
CA SER A 12 6.93 25.43 -29.56
C SER A 12 8.22 25.54 -30.34
N ALA A 13 9.32 24.96 -29.87
CA ALA A 13 10.50 24.73 -30.68
C ALA A 13 10.84 23.26 -30.71
N ILE A 14 10.49 22.63 -31.84
CA ILE A 14 11.04 21.38 -32.32
C ILE A 14 12.42 21.72 -32.96
N ILE A 15 13.47 21.05 -32.47
CA ILE A 15 14.73 21.00 -33.23
C ILE A 15 15.08 19.54 -33.43
N SER A 16 14.93 19.13 -34.69
CA SER A 16 15.56 17.95 -35.26
C SER A 16 16.97 18.35 -35.72
N ALA A 17 17.96 17.54 -35.39
CA ALA A 17 19.28 17.64 -36.03
C ALA A 17 19.78 16.27 -36.44
N ASP A 18 20.17 16.26 -37.69
CA ASP A 18 20.50 15.13 -38.52
C ASP A 18 21.94 14.63 -38.30
N ILE A 19 22.11 13.44 -38.66
CA ILE A 19 23.24 12.54 -38.89
C ILE A 19 24.56 13.22 -39.38
N GLY A 20 25.66 12.84 -38.75
CA GLY A 20 27.01 13.06 -39.29
C GLY A 20 27.96 11.94 -38.92
N THR A 21 28.13 10.98 -39.82
CA THR A 21 29.11 9.92 -39.80
C THR A 21 30.52 10.47 -39.99
N THR A 22 31.48 10.10 -39.13
CA THR A 22 32.91 9.96 -39.56
C THR A 22 33.60 8.91 -38.68
N ALA A 23 34.12 7.91 -39.39
CA ALA A 23 34.99 6.87 -38.87
C ALA A 23 36.40 7.44 -38.61
N ALA A 24 36.99 7.10 -37.49
CA ALA A 24 38.43 7.16 -37.32
C ALA A 24 38.90 5.95 -36.51
N ALA A 25 39.63 5.09 -37.21
CA ALA A 25 40.35 3.97 -36.65
C ALA A 25 41.53 4.44 -35.82
N ASN A 26 41.73 3.87 -34.65
CA ASN A 26 43.03 3.85 -34.03
C ASN A 26 43.31 2.50 -33.35
N ARG A 27 44.36 1.87 -33.88
CA ARG A 27 44.96 0.62 -33.40
C ARG A 27 45.70 0.90 -32.08
N TYR A 28 45.53 0.07 -31.12
CA TYR A 28 46.52 -0.18 -30.07
C TYR A 28 46.66 -1.68 -29.81
N HIS A 29 47.92 -2.07 -29.67
CA HIS A 29 48.52 -3.38 -29.58
C HIS A 29 47.92 -4.34 -28.55
N GLU A 30 47.84 -5.60 -28.98
CA GLU A 30 47.75 -6.79 -28.12
C GLU A 30 49.00 -6.94 -27.27
N THR A 31 48.80 -7.21 -25.99
CA THR A 31 49.75 -7.99 -25.20
C THR A 31 49.05 -8.82 -24.16
N SER A 32 49.37 -10.11 -24.19
CA SER A 32 49.35 -11.07 -23.08
C SER A 32 48.01 -11.65 -22.62
N SER A 33 47.71 -12.78 -23.17
CA SER A 33 46.85 -13.87 -22.73
C SER A 33 47.22 -14.38 -21.32
N THR A 34 46.29 -14.27 -20.36
CA THR A 34 46.22 -15.19 -19.23
C THR A 34 44.86 -15.86 -19.22
N LYS A 35 44.84 -17.13 -19.58
CA LYS A 35 43.68 -18.01 -19.56
C LYS A 35 43.28 -18.26 -18.11
N THR A 36 42.25 -17.57 -17.61
CA THR A 36 41.57 -17.98 -16.38
C THR A 36 40.49 -19.00 -16.74
N LYS A 37 40.65 -20.23 -16.28
CA LYS A 37 39.65 -21.30 -16.44
C LYS A 37 38.38 -20.88 -15.67
N ALA A 38 37.30 -20.63 -16.40
CA ALA A 38 35.99 -20.52 -15.84
C ALA A 38 35.58 -21.89 -15.27
N ALA A 39 35.42 -21.97 -13.97
CA ALA A 39 34.81 -23.13 -13.31
C ALA A 39 33.31 -23.09 -13.60
N THR A 40 32.85 -24.01 -14.43
CA THR A 40 31.43 -24.22 -14.69
C THR A 40 30.82 -24.86 -13.44
N VAL A 41 30.07 -24.07 -12.66
CA VAL A 41 29.24 -24.61 -11.60
C VAL A 41 28.05 -25.30 -12.25
N GLN A 42 28.07 -26.63 -12.26
CA GLN A 42 26.91 -27.45 -12.63
C GLN A 42 25.82 -27.27 -11.56
N LEU A 43 24.73 -26.57 -11.93
CA LEU A 43 23.49 -26.60 -11.17
C LEU A 43 22.91 -28.01 -11.19
N PRO A 44 22.42 -28.56 -10.05
CA PRO A 44 21.81 -29.88 -10.03
C PRO A 44 20.56 -29.92 -10.92
N ALA A 45 20.38 -31.08 -11.57
CA ALA A 45 19.28 -31.36 -12.48
C ALA A 45 17.91 -31.09 -11.83
N ALA A 46 17.04 -30.50 -12.62
CA ALA A 46 15.60 -30.25 -12.47
C ALA A 46 14.96 -30.73 -11.16
N LEU A 47 14.46 -29.77 -10.40
CA LEU A 47 13.47 -30.02 -9.34
C LEU A 47 12.26 -30.79 -9.93
N PRO A 48 11.66 -31.75 -9.21
CA PRO A 48 10.52 -32.50 -9.68
C PRO A 48 9.40 -31.54 -10.06
N LYS A 49 8.84 -31.73 -11.25
CA LYS A 49 7.65 -30.99 -11.71
C LYS A 49 6.49 -31.33 -10.80
N ILE A 50 6.12 -30.42 -9.91
CA ILE A 50 4.86 -30.51 -9.18
C ILE A 50 3.76 -30.32 -10.23
N ALA A 51 2.89 -31.31 -10.34
CA ALA A 51 1.74 -31.24 -11.24
C ALA A 51 0.90 -30.00 -10.89
N PRO A 52 0.45 -29.21 -11.88
CA PRO A 52 -0.43 -28.09 -11.61
C PRO A 52 -1.72 -28.61 -10.99
N GLN A 53 -2.03 -28.13 -9.79
CA GLN A 53 -3.34 -28.36 -9.17
C GLN A 53 -4.41 -27.65 -10.02
N PRO A 54 -5.60 -28.25 -10.21
CA PRO A 54 -6.62 -27.69 -11.08
C PRO A 54 -7.05 -26.31 -10.61
N VAL A 55 -6.97 -25.33 -11.51
CA VAL A 55 -7.57 -24.01 -11.34
C VAL A 55 -9.00 -24.12 -11.83
N LEU A 56 -9.98 -23.87 -10.97
CA LEU A 56 -11.40 -23.98 -11.32
C LEU A 56 -11.77 -23.00 -12.44
N SER A 57 -12.46 -23.47 -13.47
CA SER A 57 -12.92 -22.66 -14.59
C SER A 57 -14.22 -21.91 -14.27
N PRO A 58 -14.52 -20.77 -14.96
CA PRO A 58 -15.64 -19.88 -14.60
C PRO A 58 -17.05 -20.46 -14.79
N LYS A 59 -17.19 -21.67 -15.31
CA LYS A 59 -18.47 -22.24 -15.72
C LYS A 59 -19.17 -23.09 -14.67
N ALA A 60 -18.56 -23.33 -13.54
CA ALA A 60 -19.07 -24.31 -12.61
C ALA A 60 -19.00 -23.78 -11.18
N CYS A 61 -20.11 -23.34 -10.68
CA CYS A 61 -20.39 -23.12 -9.26
C CYS A 61 -21.49 -24.07 -8.81
N ALA A 62 -21.21 -25.36 -8.89
CA ALA A 62 -22.00 -26.36 -8.21
C ALA A 62 -21.12 -27.02 -7.13
N ARG A 63 -21.75 -27.46 -6.06
CA ARG A 63 -21.14 -28.13 -4.91
C ARG A 63 -20.20 -29.27 -5.34
N ASP A 64 -20.55 -29.96 -6.42
CA ASP A 64 -19.81 -31.08 -6.98
C ASP A 64 -18.41 -30.71 -7.53
N GLU A 65 -18.16 -29.43 -7.87
CA GLU A 65 -16.86 -28.97 -8.40
C GLU A 65 -15.93 -28.45 -7.31
N ILE A 66 -16.47 -28.01 -6.19
CA ILE A 66 -15.68 -27.74 -4.98
C ILE A 66 -15.11 -29.08 -4.47
N GLU A 67 -15.91 -30.14 -4.45
CA GLU A 67 -15.45 -31.48 -4.07
C GLU A 67 -14.46 -32.08 -5.09
N ALA A 68 -14.64 -31.82 -6.39
CA ALA A 68 -13.73 -32.28 -7.44
C ALA A 68 -12.37 -31.56 -7.43
N SER A 69 -12.27 -30.39 -6.78
CA SER A 69 -11.04 -29.61 -6.66
C SER A 69 -10.08 -30.10 -5.57
N GLY A 70 -10.45 -31.13 -4.81
CA GLY A 70 -9.65 -31.64 -3.69
C GLY A 70 -9.56 -30.69 -2.50
N VAL A 71 -10.43 -29.69 -2.43
CA VAL A 71 -10.60 -28.83 -1.24
C VAL A 71 -11.33 -29.67 -0.20
N ASP A 72 -10.68 -29.92 0.95
CA ASP A 72 -11.31 -30.60 2.06
C ASP A 72 -12.54 -29.82 2.51
N SER A 73 -13.74 -30.36 2.27
CA SER A 73 -15.00 -29.74 2.67
C SER A 73 -15.03 -29.43 4.17
N ARG A 74 -14.31 -30.20 5.00
CA ARG A 74 -14.12 -29.97 6.43
C ARG A 74 -13.35 -28.69 6.74
N ALA A 75 -12.46 -28.24 5.84
CA ALA A 75 -11.77 -26.95 5.98
C ALA A 75 -12.72 -25.77 5.76
N ILE A 76 -13.80 -25.98 4.99
CA ILE A 76 -14.87 -25.00 4.80
C ILE A 76 -15.85 -25.04 5.97
N ASP A 77 -16.07 -26.23 6.55
CA ASP A 77 -17.07 -26.47 7.60
C ASP A 77 -16.62 -26.09 9.03
N GLY A 78 -15.43 -25.51 9.20
CA GLY A 78 -14.98 -24.87 10.46
C GLY A 78 -14.62 -25.86 11.60
N GLU A 79 -14.78 -27.16 11.44
CA GLU A 79 -14.52 -28.15 12.48
C GLU A 79 -13.04 -28.34 12.85
N SER A 80 -12.10 -27.83 12.02
CA SER A 80 -10.65 -27.96 12.24
C SER A 80 -9.96 -26.72 12.81
N TRP A 81 -10.67 -25.61 13.01
CA TRP A 81 -10.08 -24.36 13.45
C TRP A 81 -10.03 -24.27 14.98
N THR A 82 -8.82 -24.21 15.53
CA THR A 82 -8.61 -24.03 16.96
C THR A 82 -8.81 -22.57 17.37
N GLU A 83 -9.39 -22.34 18.52
CA GLU A 83 -9.51 -20.98 19.06
C GLU A 83 -8.12 -20.37 19.28
N ALA A 84 -7.96 -19.13 18.78
CA ALA A 84 -6.74 -18.39 19.05
C ALA A 84 -6.62 -18.05 20.55
N PRO A 85 -5.39 -17.98 21.10
CA PRO A 85 -5.18 -17.52 22.45
C PRO A 85 -5.86 -16.17 22.70
N PRO A 86 -6.46 -15.97 23.87
CA PRO A 86 -7.04 -14.68 24.23
C PRO A 86 -5.97 -13.59 24.13
N ASN A 87 -6.27 -12.47 23.46
CA ASN A 87 -5.37 -11.36 23.12
C ASN A 87 -4.40 -11.57 21.93
N SER A 88 -4.58 -12.58 21.10
CA SER A 88 -3.83 -12.70 19.85
C SER A 88 -4.02 -11.43 18.99
N LYS A 89 -2.90 -10.78 18.67
CA LYS A 89 -2.87 -9.65 17.72
C LYS A 89 -2.16 -10.13 16.46
N PRO A 90 -2.85 -10.17 15.30
CA PRO A 90 -2.20 -10.60 14.06
C PRO A 90 -1.10 -9.67 13.56
N TRP A 91 -1.14 -8.39 13.95
CA TRP A 91 -0.10 -7.40 13.57
C TRP A 91 0.93 -7.19 14.68
N ILE A 92 2.09 -6.69 14.32
CA ILE A 92 3.19 -6.35 15.23
C ILE A 92 3.46 -4.84 15.26
N VAL A 93 4.10 -4.37 16.33
CA VAL A 93 4.74 -3.06 16.36
C VAL A 93 5.97 -3.11 15.47
N THR A 94 5.98 -2.30 14.41
CA THR A 94 7.10 -2.31 13.45
C THR A 94 8.19 -1.33 13.85
N PRO A 95 9.46 -1.58 13.47
CA PRO A 95 10.56 -0.67 13.75
C PRO A 95 10.38 0.69 13.06
N LEU A 96 10.94 1.72 13.70
CA LEU A 96 11.18 3.04 13.13
C LEU A 96 12.70 3.24 13.07
N ILE A 97 13.27 3.32 11.87
CA ILE A 97 14.73 3.43 11.66
C ILE A 97 15.07 4.65 10.82
N GLU A 98 16.27 5.18 10.95
CA GLU A 98 16.74 6.28 10.12
C GLU A 98 17.44 5.76 8.85
N SER A 99 17.03 6.24 7.68
CA SER A 99 17.78 6.06 6.44
C SER A 99 18.82 7.16 6.30
N LYS A 100 20.08 6.79 6.37
CA LYS A 100 21.19 7.75 6.24
C LYS A 100 21.29 8.33 4.82
N ALA A 101 21.07 7.47 3.81
CA ALA A 101 21.11 7.88 2.42
C ALA A 101 20.00 8.86 2.08
N LEU A 102 18.75 8.54 2.46
CA LEU A 102 17.63 9.44 2.23
C LEU A 102 17.72 10.73 3.06
N SER A 103 18.25 10.66 4.29
CA SER A 103 18.47 11.85 5.13
C SER A 103 19.48 12.81 4.48
N LYS A 104 20.57 12.26 3.91
CA LYS A 104 21.55 13.05 3.16
C LYS A 104 20.92 13.67 1.91
N ALA A 105 20.18 12.88 1.12
CA ALA A 105 19.54 13.35 -0.12
C ALA A 105 18.48 14.41 0.12
N ALA A 106 17.71 14.29 1.21
CA ALA A 106 16.63 15.22 1.56
C ALA A 106 17.10 16.47 2.33
N GLY A 107 18.30 16.45 2.90
CA GLY A 107 18.83 17.54 3.75
C GLY A 107 18.15 17.63 5.13
N CYS A 108 17.46 16.60 5.56
CA CYS A 108 16.81 16.51 6.87
C CYS A 108 16.74 15.04 7.34
N ARG A 109 16.27 14.79 8.54
CA ARG A 109 16.19 13.44 9.09
C ARG A 109 15.02 12.65 8.48
N ILE A 110 15.31 11.57 7.76
CA ILE A 110 14.31 10.67 7.18
C ILE A 110 14.24 9.39 7.99
N LEU A 111 13.08 9.11 8.58
CA LEU A 111 12.77 7.90 9.31
C LEU A 111 11.86 7.01 8.47
N LEU A 112 12.15 5.70 8.49
CA LEU A 112 11.38 4.67 7.81
C LEU A 112 10.56 3.88 8.83
N LYS A 113 9.23 3.91 8.71
CA LYS A 113 8.32 3.04 9.47
C LYS A 113 8.11 1.76 8.71
N LEU A 114 8.68 0.65 9.19
CA LEU A 114 8.88 -0.58 8.44
C LEU A 114 7.65 -1.50 8.43
N ASP A 115 6.53 -1.05 7.89
CA ASP A 115 5.32 -1.86 7.79
C ASP A 115 5.39 -3.02 6.78
N LEU A 116 6.43 -3.06 5.96
CA LEU A 116 6.79 -4.25 5.18
C LEU A 116 7.10 -5.47 6.07
N LEU A 117 7.46 -5.27 7.33
CA LEU A 117 7.75 -6.34 8.30
C LEU A 117 6.52 -6.92 8.99
N GLN A 118 5.34 -6.43 8.71
CA GLN A 118 4.12 -7.08 9.19
C GLN A 118 4.06 -8.54 8.72
N PRO A 119 3.51 -9.48 9.53
CA PRO A 119 3.42 -10.90 9.16
C PRO A 119 2.86 -11.19 7.77
N SER A 120 1.98 -10.34 7.25
CA SER A 120 1.49 -10.43 5.86
C SER A 120 2.34 -9.67 4.84
N GLY A 121 3.51 -9.15 5.22
CA GLY A 121 4.41 -8.39 4.35
C GLY A 121 3.93 -6.99 3.97
N SER A 122 2.87 -6.48 4.59
CA SER A 122 2.38 -5.12 4.33
C SER A 122 1.53 -4.55 5.47
N PHE A 123 1.41 -3.20 5.50
CA PHE A 123 0.56 -2.46 6.43
C PHE A 123 -0.90 -2.92 6.45
N LYS A 124 -1.37 -3.56 5.38
CA LYS A 124 -2.76 -4.04 5.23
C LYS A 124 -3.21 -4.89 6.41
N LEU A 125 -2.28 -5.60 7.04
CA LEU A 125 -2.58 -6.45 8.19
C LEU A 125 -3.19 -5.69 9.36
N ARG A 126 -2.78 -4.45 9.60
CA ARG A 126 -3.27 -3.63 10.72
C ARG A 126 -4.78 -3.39 10.63
N GLY A 127 -5.20 -2.82 9.51
CA GLY A 127 -6.60 -2.47 9.29
C GLY A 127 -7.50 -3.71 9.18
N ILE A 128 -7.08 -4.67 8.38
CA ILE A 128 -7.84 -5.91 8.15
C ILE A 128 -7.96 -6.73 9.44
N SER A 129 -6.91 -6.84 10.22
CA SER A 129 -6.98 -7.51 11.53
C SER A 129 -7.94 -6.83 12.49
N ASN A 130 -7.93 -5.49 12.54
CA ASN A 130 -8.88 -4.76 13.40
C ASN A 130 -10.33 -4.99 12.98
N PHE A 131 -10.59 -5.02 11.67
CA PHE A 131 -11.90 -5.35 11.11
C PHE A 131 -12.33 -6.76 11.51
N ILE A 132 -11.50 -7.77 11.29
CA ILE A 132 -11.79 -9.17 11.63
C ILE A 132 -12.00 -9.34 13.13
N LEU A 133 -11.14 -8.77 13.96
CA LEU A 133 -11.29 -8.81 15.43
C LEU A 133 -12.60 -8.20 15.92
N TYR A 134 -13.02 -7.07 15.32
CA TYR A 134 -14.29 -6.45 15.66
C TYR A 134 -15.45 -7.39 15.35
N HIS A 135 -15.46 -7.99 14.16
CA HIS A 135 -16.52 -8.92 13.75
C HIS A 135 -16.55 -10.17 14.62
N ILE A 136 -15.41 -10.78 14.94
CA ILE A 136 -15.35 -11.92 15.87
C ILE A 136 -15.91 -11.54 17.24
N LYS A 137 -15.51 -10.41 17.82
CA LYS A 137 -15.94 -9.97 19.15
C LYS A 137 -17.42 -9.65 19.25
N ASN A 138 -18.03 -9.17 18.18
CA ASN A 138 -19.42 -8.75 18.14
C ASN A 138 -20.35 -9.77 17.49
N HIS A 139 -19.83 -10.93 17.08
CA HIS A 139 -20.62 -11.98 16.46
C HIS A 139 -21.33 -12.83 17.52
N PRO A 140 -22.64 -13.16 17.35
CA PRO A 140 -23.38 -13.99 18.31
C PRO A 140 -22.84 -15.42 18.40
N ARG A 141 -22.22 -15.91 17.32
CA ARG A 141 -21.58 -17.24 17.21
C ARG A 141 -20.17 -17.07 16.63
N PRO A 142 -19.18 -16.59 17.38
CA PRO A 142 -17.85 -16.23 16.84
C PRO A 142 -17.15 -17.39 16.12
N HIS A 143 -17.37 -18.62 16.56
CA HIS A 143 -16.79 -19.85 15.99
C HIS A 143 -17.26 -20.15 14.57
N LEU A 144 -18.41 -19.59 14.15
CA LEU A 144 -18.95 -19.76 12.79
C LEU A 144 -18.51 -18.64 11.83
N SER A 145 -17.77 -17.64 12.29
CA SER A 145 -17.33 -16.55 11.42
C SER A 145 -16.38 -17.06 10.33
N HIS A 146 -16.72 -16.79 9.08
CA HIS A 146 -15.92 -17.08 7.90
C HIS A 146 -15.67 -15.77 7.13
N PHE A 147 -14.43 -15.47 6.78
CA PHE A 147 -14.05 -14.20 6.17
C PHE A 147 -13.81 -14.36 4.67
N TYR A 148 -14.35 -13.43 3.87
CA TYR A 148 -14.26 -13.43 2.42
C TYR A 148 -13.61 -12.14 1.93
N SER A 149 -12.61 -12.23 1.06
CA SER A 149 -11.96 -11.03 0.49
C SER A 149 -11.79 -11.16 -1.02
N ALA A 150 -12.13 -10.08 -1.73
CA ALA A 150 -11.97 -10.00 -3.19
C ALA A 150 -10.60 -9.40 -3.54
N SER A 151 -9.49 -10.09 -3.22
CA SER A 151 -8.16 -9.55 -3.49
C SER A 151 -7.11 -10.65 -3.67
N GLY A 152 -6.54 -10.76 -4.85
CA GLY A 152 -5.36 -11.58 -5.11
C GLY A 152 -4.04 -10.93 -4.73
N GLY A 153 -4.04 -9.82 -3.98
CA GLY A 153 -2.85 -9.07 -3.58
C GLY A 153 -2.69 -8.94 -2.06
N ASN A 154 -2.05 -7.85 -1.64
CA ASN A 154 -1.69 -7.60 -0.23
C ASN A 154 -2.89 -7.61 0.73
N ALA A 155 -4.09 -7.20 0.28
CA ALA A 155 -5.28 -7.21 1.13
C ALA A 155 -5.81 -8.64 1.36
N GLY A 156 -5.85 -9.48 0.30
CA GLY A 156 -6.23 -10.88 0.44
C GLY A 156 -5.26 -11.64 1.34
N LEU A 157 -3.96 -11.44 1.17
CA LEU A 157 -2.95 -12.05 2.02
C LEU A 157 -3.09 -11.61 3.49
N ALA A 158 -3.35 -10.33 3.72
CA ALA A 158 -3.60 -9.82 5.07
C ALA A 158 -4.89 -10.42 5.69
N CYS A 159 -5.93 -10.65 4.88
CA CYS A 159 -7.16 -11.33 5.31
C CYS A 159 -6.87 -12.76 5.76
N VAL A 160 -6.13 -13.54 4.94
CA VAL A 160 -5.76 -14.91 5.28
C VAL A 160 -4.93 -14.94 6.56
N VAL A 161 -3.84 -14.17 6.64
CA VAL A 161 -2.95 -14.14 7.81
C VAL A 161 -3.72 -13.74 9.06
N ALA A 162 -4.57 -12.71 9.00
CA ALA A 162 -5.34 -12.26 10.15
C ALA A 162 -6.35 -13.32 10.62
N ALA A 163 -7.12 -13.88 9.68
CA ALA A 163 -8.13 -14.89 10.00
C ALA A 163 -7.46 -16.16 10.57
N THR A 164 -6.41 -16.67 9.92
CA THR A 164 -5.67 -17.86 10.37
C THR A 164 -5.07 -17.66 11.76
N THR A 165 -4.44 -16.49 12.02
CA THR A 165 -3.92 -16.16 13.35
C THR A 165 -5.01 -16.15 14.42
N LEU A 166 -6.24 -15.80 14.03
CA LEU A 166 -7.39 -15.74 14.93
C LEU A 166 -8.22 -17.04 14.94
N GLY A 167 -7.71 -18.12 14.34
CA GLY A 167 -8.36 -19.43 14.29
C GLY A 167 -9.68 -19.41 13.51
N ARG A 168 -9.73 -18.64 12.41
CA ARG A 168 -10.92 -18.51 11.55
C ARG A 168 -10.58 -18.77 10.08
N PRO A 169 -11.49 -19.37 9.31
CA PRO A 169 -11.29 -19.58 7.89
C PRO A 169 -11.38 -18.27 7.11
N ALA A 170 -10.58 -18.17 6.03
CA ALA A 170 -10.67 -17.11 5.04
C ALA A 170 -10.70 -17.70 3.62
N THR A 171 -11.71 -17.31 2.83
CA THR A 171 -11.82 -17.61 1.41
C THR A 171 -11.47 -16.36 0.59
N ILE A 172 -10.57 -16.52 -0.37
CA ILE A 172 -10.16 -15.45 -1.26
C ILE A 172 -10.73 -15.69 -2.65
N VAL A 173 -11.47 -14.70 -3.15
CA VAL A 173 -11.91 -14.66 -4.55
C VAL A 173 -11.01 -13.68 -5.28
N THR A 174 -10.42 -14.11 -6.38
CA THR A 174 -9.39 -13.37 -7.09
C THR A 174 -9.62 -13.39 -8.59
N PRO A 175 -9.33 -12.31 -9.32
CA PRO A 175 -9.47 -12.30 -10.77
C PRO A 175 -8.44 -13.21 -11.44
N THR A 176 -8.74 -13.61 -12.68
CA THR A 176 -7.88 -14.46 -13.54
C THR A 176 -6.49 -13.83 -13.78
N THR A 177 -6.36 -12.53 -13.60
CA THR A 177 -5.10 -11.78 -13.76
C THR A 177 -4.15 -11.90 -12.56
N THR A 178 -4.55 -12.59 -11.49
CA THR A 178 -3.71 -12.80 -10.30
C THR A 178 -2.53 -13.71 -10.61
N SER A 179 -1.33 -13.29 -10.24
CA SER A 179 -0.10 -14.03 -10.54
C SER A 179 -0.04 -15.39 -9.81
N PRO A 180 0.55 -16.41 -10.44
CA PRO A 180 0.75 -17.71 -9.78
C PRO A 180 1.54 -17.63 -8.48
N SER A 181 2.46 -16.67 -8.36
CA SER A 181 3.22 -16.44 -7.14
C SER A 181 2.34 -15.97 -5.99
N MET A 182 1.38 -15.09 -6.24
CA MET A 182 0.41 -14.65 -5.23
C MET A 182 -0.56 -15.76 -4.84
N LEU A 183 -1.05 -16.56 -5.79
CA LEU A 183 -1.88 -17.72 -5.48
C LEU A 183 -1.16 -18.73 -4.58
N ARG A 184 0.14 -18.96 -4.80
CA ARG A 184 0.96 -19.78 -3.89
C ARG A 184 1.04 -19.15 -2.50
N ARG A 185 1.36 -17.87 -2.40
CA ARG A 185 1.45 -17.17 -1.10
C ARG A 185 0.16 -17.25 -0.30
N LEU A 186 -0.99 -17.11 -0.96
CA LEU A 186 -2.30 -17.25 -0.30
C LEU A 186 -2.51 -18.68 0.24
N ARG A 187 -2.13 -19.71 -0.52
CA ARG A 187 -2.19 -21.11 -0.04
C ARG A 187 -1.24 -21.34 1.13
N ASP A 188 0.01 -20.91 0.98
CA ASP A 188 1.06 -21.08 2.01
C ASP A 188 0.70 -20.34 3.31
N ALA A 189 -0.04 -19.24 3.23
CA ALA A 189 -0.57 -18.51 4.38
C ALA A 189 -1.77 -19.20 5.05
N GLY A 190 -2.33 -20.27 4.45
CA GLY A 190 -3.42 -21.04 5.03
C GLY A 190 -4.82 -20.56 4.61
N ALA A 191 -5.00 -20.04 3.39
CA ALA A 191 -6.34 -19.76 2.86
C ALA A 191 -7.18 -21.02 2.85
N ALA A 192 -8.39 -20.95 3.42
CA ALA A 192 -9.33 -22.08 3.43
C ALA A 192 -9.77 -22.46 2.01
N ALA A 193 -9.99 -21.45 1.16
CA ALA A 193 -10.22 -21.65 -0.27
C ALA A 193 -9.71 -20.44 -1.07
N ILE A 194 -9.35 -20.69 -2.34
CA ILE A 194 -9.01 -19.68 -3.32
C ILE A 194 -9.84 -19.93 -4.57
N ILE A 195 -10.73 -18.98 -4.88
CA ILE A 195 -11.62 -19.06 -6.04
C ILE A 195 -11.13 -18.04 -7.07
N VAL A 196 -10.83 -18.49 -8.28
CA VAL A 196 -10.48 -17.60 -9.39
C VAL A 196 -11.75 -17.30 -10.18
N HIS A 197 -12.25 -16.04 -10.09
CA HIS A 197 -13.49 -15.64 -10.72
C HIS A 197 -13.44 -14.23 -11.27
N GLY A 198 -13.86 -14.09 -12.55
CA GLY A 198 -13.89 -12.82 -13.25
C GLY A 198 -12.51 -12.31 -13.68
N ASP A 199 -12.50 -11.19 -14.36
CA ASP A 199 -11.31 -10.51 -14.90
C ASP A 199 -10.89 -9.28 -14.11
N THR A 200 -11.76 -8.83 -13.19
CA THR A 200 -11.57 -7.64 -12.37
C THR A 200 -11.87 -7.91 -10.89
N LEU A 201 -11.29 -7.10 -10.01
CA LEU A 201 -11.60 -7.14 -8.58
C LEU A 201 -13.09 -6.90 -8.30
N ALA A 202 -13.73 -6.02 -9.08
CA ALA A 202 -15.16 -5.75 -8.94
C ALA A 202 -16.03 -6.97 -9.31
N ALA A 203 -15.61 -7.78 -10.29
CA ALA A 203 -16.29 -9.04 -10.61
C ALA A 203 -16.14 -10.06 -9.48
N SER A 204 -14.93 -10.19 -8.93
CA SER A 204 -14.67 -11.05 -7.77
C SER A 204 -15.47 -10.61 -6.53
N GLU A 205 -15.59 -9.31 -6.28
CA GLU A 205 -16.38 -8.80 -5.17
C GLU A 205 -17.89 -9.08 -5.35
N ARG A 206 -18.42 -8.84 -6.54
CA ARG A 206 -19.83 -9.16 -6.82
C ARG A 206 -20.11 -10.65 -6.61
N PHE A 207 -19.21 -11.53 -7.06
CA PHE A 207 -19.36 -12.96 -6.83
C PHE A 207 -19.43 -13.30 -5.34
N ILE A 208 -18.58 -12.71 -4.51
CA ILE A 208 -18.68 -12.91 -3.06
C ILE A 208 -20.05 -12.46 -2.54
N ARG A 209 -20.48 -11.23 -2.87
CA ARG A 209 -21.71 -10.66 -2.32
C ARG A 209 -22.97 -11.34 -2.79
N ASP A 210 -23.04 -11.68 -4.08
CA ASP A 210 -24.26 -12.16 -4.70
C ASP A 210 -24.38 -13.69 -4.63
N VAL A 211 -23.26 -14.43 -4.67
CA VAL A 211 -23.24 -15.88 -4.75
C VAL A 211 -22.85 -16.52 -3.41
N LEU A 212 -21.74 -16.06 -2.80
CA LEU A 212 -21.25 -16.71 -1.58
C LEU A 212 -21.99 -16.24 -0.32
N LEU A 213 -22.36 -14.95 -0.27
CA LEU A 213 -23.05 -14.32 0.86
C LEU A 213 -24.51 -13.98 0.58
N GLY A 214 -24.98 -14.16 -0.66
CA GLY A 214 -26.37 -13.89 -1.06
C GLY A 214 -27.36 -14.93 -0.51
N PRO A 215 -28.69 -14.72 -0.74
CA PRO A 215 -29.76 -15.57 -0.19
C PRO A 215 -29.70 -17.05 -0.56
N GLY A 216 -28.92 -17.40 -1.58
CA GLY A 216 -28.63 -18.78 -1.99
C GLY A 216 -27.24 -19.26 -1.61
N GLY A 217 -26.49 -18.45 -0.89
CA GLY A 217 -25.13 -18.75 -0.42
C GLY A 217 -25.16 -19.94 0.54
N GLN A 218 -24.42 -20.97 0.19
CA GLN A 218 -24.44 -22.25 0.87
C GLN A 218 -23.48 -22.21 2.05
N GLY A 219 -23.99 -22.35 3.26
CA GLY A 219 -23.19 -22.68 4.42
C GLY A 219 -23.89 -22.36 5.72
N GLU A 220 -23.69 -23.21 6.71
CA GLU A 220 -24.02 -22.95 8.13
C GLU A 220 -23.15 -21.82 8.72
N HIS A 221 -22.41 -21.08 7.85
CA HIS A 221 -21.42 -20.09 8.24
C HIS A 221 -21.97 -18.68 8.15
N ASP A 222 -21.67 -17.90 9.17
CA ASP A 222 -21.94 -16.48 9.19
C ASP A 222 -20.79 -15.74 8.45
N GLY A 223 -20.91 -15.67 7.12
CA GLY A 223 -19.89 -15.11 6.23
C GLY A 223 -19.76 -13.59 6.33
N VAL A 224 -18.54 -13.08 6.41
CA VAL A 224 -18.22 -11.64 6.50
C VAL A 224 -17.34 -11.23 5.33
N PHE A 225 -17.82 -10.29 4.49
CA PHE A 225 -16.99 -9.68 3.47
C PHE A 225 -16.01 -8.70 4.10
N VAL A 226 -14.71 -8.87 3.80
CA VAL A 226 -13.60 -8.02 4.27
C VAL A 226 -13.21 -7.06 3.14
N PRO A 227 -13.55 -5.77 3.25
CA PRO A 227 -13.17 -4.79 2.23
C PRO A 227 -11.67 -4.54 2.26
N PRO A 228 -11.03 -4.21 1.11
CA PRO A 228 -9.59 -4.05 1.05
C PRO A 228 -9.06 -2.75 1.67
N PHE A 229 -9.91 -1.74 1.90
CA PHE A 229 -9.49 -0.43 2.41
C PHE A 229 -10.65 0.48 2.90
N ASP A 230 -11.87 0.32 2.37
CA ASP A 230 -12.97 1.28 2.56
C ASP A 230 -13.89 0.83 3.71
N ASP A 231 -13.42 1.01 4.92
CA ASP A 231 -14.19 0.77 6.14
C ASP A 231 -13.57 1.49 7.34
N ALA A 232 -14.43 2.03 8.21
CA ALA A 232 -14.02 2.77 9.39
C ALA A 232 -13.18 1.94 10.37
N LEU A 233 -13.43 0.63 10.47
CA LEU A 233 -12.66 -0.30 11.30
C LEU A 233 -11.26 -0.54 10.73
N ILE A 234 -11.14 -0.60 9.40
CA ILE A 234 -9.85 -0.70 8.72
C ILE A 234 -9.03 0.57 8.97
N TRP A 235 -9.64 1.74 8.84
CA TRP A 235 -8.95 3.01 9.10
C TRP A 235 -8.52 3.12 10.57
N ALA A 236 -9.36 2.66 11.51
CA ALA A 236 -9.02 2.60 12.93
C ALA A 236 -7.81 1.67 13.18
N GLY A 237 -7.74 0.50 12.53
CA GLY A 237 -6.58 -0.38 12.62
C GLY A 237 -5.30 0.25 12.06
N ASN A 238 -5.38 0.90 10.89
CA ASN A 238 -4.26 1.60 10.27
C ASN A 238 -3.77 2.78 11.12
N SER A 239 -4.65 3.42 11.90
CA SER A 239 -4.29 4.54 12.78
C SER A 239 -3.29 4.16 13.88
N SER A 240 -3.15 2.86 14.20
CA SER A 240 -2.16 2.34 15.16
C SER A 240 -0.72 2.68 14.79
N ILE A 241 -0.43 2.95 13.50
CA ILE A 241 0.87 3.45 13.06
C ILE A 241 1.24 4.73 13.80
N VAL A 242 0.30 5.65 13.95
CA VAL A 242 0.55 6.95 14.60
C VAL A 242 0.75 6.77 16.11
N ASP A 243 0.03 5.84 16.74
CA ASP A 243 0.26 5.52 18.15
C ASP A 243 1.69 4.99 18.37
N GLU A 244 2.14 4.09 17.47
CA GLU A 244 3.51 3.58 17.52
C GLU A 244 4.55 4.68 17.26
N LEU A 245 4.30 5.59 16.31
CA LEU A 245 5.16 6.74 16.09
C LEU A 245 5.28 7.63 17.33
N ALA A 246 4.16 7.87 18.03
CA ALA A 246 4.17 8.65 19.25
C ALA A 246 4.98 8.01 20.38
N ASP A 247 5.09 6.67 20.40
CA ASP A 247 5.94 5.95 21.35
C ASP A 247 7.41 5.86 20.91
N GLN A 248 7.67 5.83 19.60
CA GLN A 248 8.99 5.60 19.02
C GLN A 248 9.76 6.90 18.73
N MET A 249 9.05 8.02 18.58
CA MET A 249 9.71 9.31 18.42
C MET A 249 10.33 9.77 19.75
N PRO A 250 11.42 10.55 19.71
CA PRO A 250 11.97 11.16 20.93
C PRO A 250 10.90 11.95 21.70
N LEU A 251 10.95 11.91 23.02
CA LEU A 251 9.98 12.57 23.89
C LEU A 251 9.83 14.07 23.52
N GLY A 252 8.58 14.49 23.35
CA GLY A 252 8.25 15.87 22.97
C GLY A 252 8.46 16.19 21.49
N ARG A 253 8.88 15.23 20.67
CA ARG A 253 9.05 15.44 19.21
C ARG A 253 7.90 14.79 18.46
N GLN A 254 7.46 15.46 17.40
CA GLN A 254 6.55 14.91 16.40
C GLN A 254 7.17 15.06 15.00
N PRO A 255 6.79 14.24 14.01
CA PRO A 255 7.33 14.42 12.68
C PRO A 255 6.80 15.72 12.04
N ASP A 256 7.65 16.42 11.29
CA ASP A 256 7.26 17.55 10.45
C ASP A 256 6.41 17.12 9.26
N ALA A 257 6.66 15.91 8.76
CA ALA A 257 5.81 15.30 7.75
C ALA A 257 5.74 13.77 7.90
N ILE A 258 4.61 13.20 7.47
CA ILE A 258 4.44 11.76 7.26
C ILE A 258 4.10 11.55 5.80
N VAL A 259 4.88 10.73 5.10
CA VAL A 259 4.68 10.38 3.69
C VAL A 259 4.06 9.00 3.60
N CYS A 260 2.96 8.87 2.88
CA CYS A 260 2.33 7.59 2.58
C CYS A 260 1.86 7.53 1.13
N SER A 261 1.84 6.34 0.55
CA SER A 261 1.22 6.11 -0.75
C SER A 261 -0.29 5.96 -0.63
N VAL A 262 -1.02 6.35 -1.69
CA VAL A 262 -2.47 6.34 -1.73
C VAL A 262 -2.97 5.58 -2.96
N GLY A 263 -3.75 4.52 -2.68
CA GLY A 263 -4.64 3.89 -3.66
C GLY A 263 -6.08 4.21 -3.28
N GLY A 264 -6.78 3.29 -2.59
CA GLY A 264 -8.15 3.53 -2.10
C GLY A 264 -8.26 4.47 -0.89
N GLY A 265 -7.17 4.95 -0.30
CA GLY A 265 -7.16 5.97 0.76
C GLY A 265 -7.21 5.44 2.19
N GLY A 266 -7.34 4.12 2.42
CA GLY A 266 -7.51 3.56 3.77
C GLY A 266 -6.33 3.78 4.72
N LEU A 267 -5.08 3.83 4.20
CA LEU A 267 -3.90 4.18 5.00
C LEU A 267 -3.93 5.65 5.37
N LEU A 268 -4.16 6.52 4.40
CA LEU A 268 -4.24 7.97 4.60
C LEU A 268 -5.30 8.34 5.63
N ALA A 269 -6.52 7.79 5.51
CA ALA A 269 -7.60 8.00 6.47
C ALA A 269 -7.20 7.54 7.89
N GLY A 270 -6.51 6.39 7.98
CA GLY A 270 -5.97 5.89 9.25
C GLY A 270 -4.96 6.85 9.87
N LEU A 271 -3.99 7.33 9.10
CA LEU A 271 -2.98 8.29 9.58
C LEU A 271 -3.62 9.60 10.06
N LEU A 272 -4.56 10.16 9.30
CA LEU A 272 -5.26 11.39 9.68
C LEU A 272 -6.07 11.21 10.98
N ARG A 273 -6.75 10.08 11.14
CA ARG A 273 -7.46 9.75 12.39
C ARG A 273 -6.51 9.58 13.57
N GLY A 274 -5.38 8.88 13.36
CA GLY A 274 -4.34 8.71 14.38
C GLY A 274 -3.76 10.05 14.84
N LEU A 275 -3.43 10.93 13.91
CA LEU A 275 -2.92 12.27 14.21
C LEU A 275 -3.92 13.09 15.03
N ARG A 276 -5.21 13.10 14.65
CA ARG A 276 -6.24 13.77 15.45
C ARG A 276 -6.35 13.23 16.87
N ARG A 277 -6.26 11.90 17.04
CA ARG A 277 -6.28 11.27 18.36
C ARG A 277 -5.08 11.66 19.22
N CYS A 278 -3.88 11.71 18.66
CA CYS A 278 -2.67 12.14 19.36
C CYS A 278 -2.69 13.63 19.74
N CYS A 279 -3.46 14.44 19.01
CA CYS A 279 -3.64 15.85 19.32
C CYS A 279 -4.68 16.13 20.40
N SER A 280 -5.57 15.19 20.65
CA SER A 280 -6.65 15.30 21.65
C SER A 280 -6.72 14.01 22.47
N PRO A 281 -5.73 13.75 23.35
CA PRO A 281 -5.74 12.56 24.17
C PRO A 281 -6.98 12.54 25.05
N SER A 282 -7.79 11.48 24.95
CA SER A 282 -8.90 11.24 25.84
C SER A 282 -8.38 11.00 27.27
N PRO A 283 -9.10 11.42 28.32
CA PRO A 283 -8.75 11.11 29.70
C PRO A 283 -8.57 9.61 29.96
N ALA A 284 -9.29 8.75 29.23
CA ALA A 284 -9.15 7.30 29.30
C ALA A 284 -7.81 6.77 28.70
N SER A 285 -7.15 7.54 27.85
CA SER A 285 -5.85 7.23 27.25
C SER A 285 -4.66 7.68 28.13
N ALA A 286 -4.92 8.49 29.15
CA ALA A 286 -3.89 9.10 29.99
C ALA A 286 -3.28 8.17 31.04
N THR A 287 -3.73 6.92 31.14
CA THR A 287 -3.36 6.05 32.29
C THR A 287 -2.04 5.31 32.13
N THR A 288 -1.33 5.38 30.97
CA THR A 288 -0.13 4.56 30.78
C THR A 288 1.10 5.26 30.21
N SER A 289 1.05 6.52 29.76
CA SER A 289 2.27 7.19 29.32
C SER A 289 2.18 8.71 29.49
N SER A 290 3.30 9.32 29.90
CA SER A 290 3.59 10.75 29.90
C SER A 290 3.68 11.32 28.47
N ARG A 291 2.83 10.88 27.55
CA ARG A 291 2.83 11.36 26.16
C ARG A 291 2.44 12.82 26.11
N GLN A 292 3.34 13.65 25.61
CA GLN A 292 3.00 15.03 25.27
C GLN A 292 2.05 15.02 24.07
N ALA A 293 0.92 15.73 24.16
CA ALA A 293 0.00 15.88 23.05
C ALA A 293 0.71 16.55 21.83
N TRP A 294 0.53 15.95 20.67
CA TRP A 294 1.03 16.52 19.42
C TRP A 294 0.21 17.74 18.98
N SER A 295 0.84 18.66 18.27
CA SER A 295 0.13 19.81 17.70
C SER A 295 -0.56 19.41 16.39
N PRO A 296 -1.87 19.65 16.22
CA PRO A 296 -2.63 19.17 15.06
C PRO A 296 -2.10 19.67 13.71
N ARG A 297 -1.49 20.86 13.69
CA ARG A 297 -1.00 21.51 12.46
C ARG A 297 0.49 21.38 12.23
N ALA A 298 1.23 20.78 13.13
CA ALA A 298 2.68 20.70 13.01
C ALA A 298 3.15 19.56 12.09
N THR A 299 2.32 18.54 11.86
CA THR A 299 2.65 17.43 10.95
C THR A 299 1.90 17.56 9.63
N THR A 300 2.61 17.67 8.51
CA THR A 300 2.04 17.59 7.17
C THR A 300 1.94 16.13 6.72
N VAL A 301 0.79 15.70 6.19
CA VAL A 301 0.67 14.37 5.56
C VAL A 301 0.84 14.51 4.07
N VAL A 302 1.85 13.84 3.50
CA VAL A 302 2.09 13.80 2.05
C VAL A 302 1.49 12.52 1.49
N ALA A 303 0.47 12.69 0.65
CA ALA A 303 -0.25 11.63 -0.05
C ALA A 303 0.36 11.45 -1.43
N ALA A 304 1.15 10.39 -1.64
CA ALA A 304 1.85 10.13 -2.88
C ALA A 304 1.09 9.10 -3.73
N GLU A 305 0.87 9.43 -4.99
CA GLU A 305 0.22 8.59 -6.00
C GLU A 305 1.09 8.46 -7.24
N THR A 306 0.79 7.48 -8.10
CA THR A 306 1.45 7.34 -9.40
C THR A 306 0.55 7.84 -10.53
N GLU A 307 1.16 8.37 -11.58
CA GLU A 307 0.46 8.70 -12.83
C GLU A 307 -0.31 7.46 -13.33
N GLY A 308 -1.55 7.67 -13.76
CA GLY A 308 -2.43 6.56 -14.17
C GLY A 308 -3.09 5.77 -13.03
N ALA A 309 -2.81 6.10 -11.74
CA ALA A 309 -3.50 5.56 -10.56
C ALA A 309 -3.79 6.66 -9.52
N ALA A 310 -3.90 7.92 -9.95
CA ALA A 310 -4.03 9.10 -9.09
C ALA A 310 -5.50 9.44 -8.78
N SER A 311 -6.22 8.54 -8.12
CA SER A 311 -7.66 8.71 -7.85
C SER A 311 -7.96 9.79 -6.80
N LEU A 312 -7.07 9.99 -5.83
CA LEU A 312 -7.21 11.07 -4.83
C LEU A 312 -6.94 12.44 -5.48
N ALA A 313 -5.87 12.59 -6.25
CA ALA A 313 -5.56 13.83 -6.94
C ALA A 313 -6.69 14.24 -7.89
N ALA A 314 -7.25 13.29 -8.64
CA ALA A 314 -8.41 13.52 -9.50
C ALA A 314 -9.65 13.93 -8.70
N ALA A 315 -9.89 13.31 -7.54
CA ALA A 315 -11.00 13.67 -6.66
C ALA A 315 -10.85 15.08 -6.08
N LEU A 316 -9.64 15.45 -5.64
CA LEU A 316 -9.35 16.79 -5.12
C LEU A 316 -9.52 17.86 -6.20
N HIS A 317 -9.06 17.59 -7.43
CA HIS A 317 -9.26 18.49 -8.56
C HIS A 317 -10.75 18.67 -8.90
N ALA A 318 -11.53 17.60 -8.86
CA ALA A 318 -12.96 17.63 -9.16
C ALA A 318 -13.84 18.12 -8.00
N GLY A 319 -13.30 18.35 -6.81
CA GLY A 319 -14.05 18.71 -5.60
C GLY A 319 -14.97 17.59 -5.08
N ARG A 320 -14.84 16.37 -5.58
CA ARG A 320 -15.61 15.16 -5.17
C ARG A 320 -14.91 13.90 -5.65
N PRO A 321 -15.13 12.73 -5.01
CA PRO A 321 -14.62 11.48 -5.54
C PRO A 321 -15.15 11.21 -6.95
N VAL A 322 -14.21 10.93 -7.86
CA VAL A 322 -14.47 10.58 -9.26
C VAL A 322 -13.92 9.18 -9.56
N THR A 323 -14.48 8.54 -10.58
CA THR A 323 -13.99 7.24 -11.04
C THR A 323 -13.08 7.46 -12.25
N LEU A 324 -11.83 7.02 -12.16
CA LEU A 324 -10.89 7.00 -13.28
C LEU A 324 -11.40 6.07 -14.39
N ALA A 325 -11.11 6.39 -15.64
CA ALA A 325 -11.48 5.55 -16.79
C ALA A 325 -10.80 4.16 -16.75
N GLY A 326 -9.66 4.06 -16.10
CA GLY A 326 -8.91 2.82 -15.92
C GLY A 326 -7.62 3.08 -15.14
N ILE A 327 -6.86 2.03 -14.91
CA ILE A 327 -5.54 2.09 -14.27
C ILE A 327 -4.49 1.77 -15.33
N SER A 328 -3.56 2.69 -15.56
CA SER A 328 -2.44 2.53 -16.49
C SER A 328 -1.08 2.45 -15.78
N SER A 329 -1.00 2.80 -14.50
CA SER A 329 0.23 2.67 -13.70
C SER A 329 0.60 1.20 -13.47
N GLN A 330 1.90 0.94 -13.42
CA GLN A 330 2.47 -0.34 -13.03
C GLN A 330 2.41 -0.60 -11.52
N ALA A 331 2.14 0.42 -10.72
CA ALA A 331 1.95 0.31 -9.26
C ALA A 331 0.57 -0.30 -8.95
N ARG A 332 0.40 -1.58 -9.25
CA ARG A 332 -0.89 -2.31 -9.19
C ARG A 332 -1.59 -2.20 -7.84
N SER A 333 -0.84 -2.17 -6.76
CA SER A 333 -1.40 -2.04 -5.40
C SER A 333 -2.01 -0.65 -5.11
N LEU A 334 -1.69 0.35 -5.94
CA LEU A 334 -2.37 1.65 -5.95
C LEU A 334 -3.55 1.69 -6.93
N GLY A 335 -3.75 0.64 -7.72
CA GLY A 335 -4.73 0.54 -8.78
C GLY A 335 -6.18 0.57 -8.29
N CYS A 336 -6.59 1.66 -7.65
CA CYS A 336 -7.95 1.92 -7.23
C CYS A 336 -8.56 2.99 -8.13
N VAL A 337 -9.57 2.61 -8.93
CA VAL A 337 -10.21 3.56 -9.87
C VAL A 337 -10.96 4.71 -9.18
N ARG A 338 -11.22 4.58 -7.87
CA ARG A 338 -11.92 5.62 -7.10
C ARG A 338 -11.43 5.57 -5.65
N VAL A 339 -11.00 6.70 -5.13
CA VAL A 339 -10.71 6.86 -3.70
C VAL A 339 -11.99 6.69 -2.87
N ALA A 340 -11.88 6.07 -1.69
CA ALA A 340 -13.00 5.93 -0.76
C ALA A 340 -13.59 7.30 -0.37
N GLN A 341 -14.93 7.40 -0.32
CA GLN A 341 -15.61 8.65 0.03
C GLN A 341 -15.12 9.16 1.40
N GLY A 342 -15.10 8.30 2.41
CA GLY A 342 -14.66 8.72 3.73
C GLY A 342 -13.19 9.11 3.80
N ALA A 343 -12.30 8.52 3.01
CA ALA A 343 -10.90 8.95 2.93
C ALA A 343 -10.79 10.35 2.29
N TYR A 344 -11.58 10.62 1.26
CA TYR A 344 -11.70 11.95 0.67
C TYR A 344 -12.22 12.98 1.69
N ASP A 345 -13.27 12.63 2.43
CA ASP A 345 -13.87 13.51 3.46
C ASP A 345 -12.87 13.82 4.57
N GLU A 346 -12.05 12.86 4.97
CA GLU A 346 -10.95 13.05 5.93
C GLU A 346 -9.94 14.11 5.43
N VAL A 347 -9.59 14.08 4.14
CA VAL A 347 -8.68 15.04 3.51
C VAL A 347 -9.31 16.41 3.40
N VAL A 348 -10.53 16.50 2.87
CA VAL A 348 -11.24 17.79 2.67
C VAL A 348 -11.57 18.44 4.00
N GLY A 349 -11.99 17.68 5.00
CA GLY A 349 -12.16 18.16 6.36
C GLY A 349 -10.88 18.75 6.95
N SER A 350 -9.72 18.24 6.54
CA SER A 350 -8.41 18.78 6.86
C SER A 350 -8.15 20.15 6.20
N VAL A 351 -8.60 20.33 4.95
CA VAL A 351 -8.35 21.56 4.14
C VAL A 351 -9.33 22.67 4.48
N THR A 352 -10.62 22.37 4.66
CA THR A 352 -11.67 23.38 4.91
C THR A 352 -11.47 24.14 6.23
N SER A 353 -10.82 23.50 7.20
CA SER A 353 -10.39 24.17 8.44
C SER A 353 -9.41 25.35 8.22
N THR A 354 -8.74 25.41 7.06
CA THR A 354 -7.80 26.51 6.73
C THR A 354 -8.44 27.65 5.94
N THR A 355 -9.60 27.42 5.28
CA THR A 355 -10.20 28.39 4.34
C THR A 355 -11.52 29.02 4.83
N GLY A 356 -11.99 28.68 6.03
CA GLY A 356 -13.13 29.34 6.67
C GLY A 356 -14.51 29.04 6.09
N HIS A 357 -14.66 28.11 5.15
CA HIS A 357 -15.95 27.62 4.67
C HIS A 357 -16.47 26.50 5.57
N LYS A 358 -17.65 26.72 6.14
CA LYS A 358 -18.34 25.84 7.08
C LYS A 358 -18.95 24.64 6.36
N PRO A 359 -18.59 23.39 6.70
CA PRO A 359 -19.43 22.26 6.33
C PRO A 359 -20.70 22.25 7.17
N ALA A 360 -21.80 21.74 6.63
CA ALA A 360 -23.08 21.63 7.29
C ALA A 360 -22.98 20.89 8.63
N ALA A 361 -23.71 21.37 9.62
CA ALA A 361 -23.62 21.02 11.01
C ALA A 361 -23.67 19.52 11.31
N THR A 362 -22.61 19.00 11.90
CA THR A 362 -22.63 17.91 12.86
C THR A 362 -21.89 18.39 14.09
N ASP A 363 -22.56 18.34 15.25
CA ASP A 363 -22.11 18.92 16.49
C ASP A 363 -20.79 18.34 17.02
N GLY A 364 -19.79 19.18 17.15
CA GLY A 364 -18.52 18.91 17.84
C GLY A 364 -17.50 20.00 17.50
N PRO A 365 -16.56 20.37 18.43
CA PRO A 365 -15.52 21.32 18.14
C PRO A 365 -14.66 20.80 16.96
N VAL A 366 -14.61 21.54 15.86
CA VAL A 366 -13.76 21.22 14.70
C VAL A 366 -12.30 21.34 15.14
N ILE A 367 -11.70 20.22 15.52
CA ILE A 367 -10.28 20.15 15.80
C ILE A 367 -9.57 20.29 14.47
N SER A 368 -8.75 21.32 14.35
CA SER A 368 -7.92 21.61 13.19
C SER A 368 -7.08 20.40 12.82
N SER A 369 -7.35 19.79 11.68
CA SER A 369 -6.69 18.58 11.19
C SER A 369 -5.34 18.90 10.53
N SER A 370 -4.44 17.93 10.49
CA SER A 370 -3.13 18.04 9.83
C SER A 370 -3.27 18.37 8.36
N PRO A 371 -2.43 19.30 7.81
CA PRO A 371 -2.48 19.65 6.40
C PRO A 371 -2.08 18.46 5.53
N VAL A 372 -2.81 18.26 4.41
CA VAL A 372 -2.53 17.20 3.44
C VAL A 372 -1.99 17.81 2.16
N LYS A 373 -0.90 17.24 1.62
CA LYS A 373 -0.32 17.55 0.32
C LYS A 373 -0.45 16.33 -0.58
N SER A 374 -1.22 16.42 -1.65
CA SER A 374 -1.30 15.38 -2.69
C SER A 374 -0.23 15.64 -3.74
N VAL A 375 0.52 14.59 -4.08
CA VAL A 375 1.56 14.62 -5.11
C VAL A 375 1.44 13.38 -6.00
N VAL A 376 1.75 13.56 -7.28
CA VAL A 376 1.70 12.49 -8.28
C VAL A 376 3.07 12.40 -8.95
N PHE A 377 3.62 11.19 -9.00
CA PHE A 377 4.91 10.91 -9.63
C PHE A 377 4.75 9.84 -10.71
N SER A 378 5.74 9.72 -11.57
CA SER A 378 5.75 8.67 -12.58
C SER A 378 6.05 7.29 -11.98
N ASP A 379 5.73 6.21 -12.72
CA ASP A 379 6.16 4.85 -12.37
C ASP A 379 7.69 4.73 -12.32
N ALA A 380 8.41 5.51 -13.14
CA ALA A 380 9.86 5.57 -13.11
C ALA A 380 10.40 6.17 -11.80
N ASP A 381 9.77 7.22 -11.29
CA ASP A 381 10.13 7.78 -9.97
C ASP A 381 9.87 6.76 -8.86
N ALA A 382 8.75 6.04 -8.93
CA ALA A 382 8.42 4.98 -7.99
C ALA A 382 9.44 3.84 -8.04
N ALA A 383 9.83 3.41 -9.25
CA ALA A 383 10.85 2.38 -9.46
C ALA A 383 12.21 2.81 -8.88
N ARG A 384 12.60 4.05 -9.10
CA ARG A 384 13.81 4.62 -8.51
C ARG A 384 13.76 4.60 -6.99
N GLY A 385 12.61 4.93 -6.38
CA GLY A 385 12.42 4.82 -4.93
C GLY A 385 12.60 3.39 -4.41
N CYS A 386 12.12 2.38 -5.16
CA CYS A 386 12.34 0.96 -4.83
C CYS A 386 13.82 0.58 -4.89
N VAL A 387 14.52 1.01 -5.95
CA VAL A 387 15.96 0.73 -6.13
C VAL A 387 16.77 1.38 -5.01
N VAL A 388 16.49 2.62 -4.65
CA VAL A 388 17.17 3.33 -3.55
C VAL A 388 16.99 2.59 -2.22
N LEU A 389 15.77 2.19 -1.85
CA LEU A 389 15.56 1.41 -0.62
C LEU A 389 16.30 0.07 -0.63
N ALA A 390 16.37 -0.59 -1.78
CA ALA A 390 17.07 -1.87 -1.89
C ALA A 390 18.59 -1.71 -1.76
N ASP A 391 19.18 -0.69 -2.37
CA ASP A 391 20.61 -0.47 -2.37
C ASP A 391 21.13 0.08 -1.05
N GLU A 392 20.45 1.08 -0.52
CA GLU A 392 20.93 1.84 0.61
C GLU A 392 20.44 1.28 1.96
N ASP A 393 19.18 0.85 2.01
CA ASP A 393 18.54 0.38 3.24
C ASP A 393 18.30 -1.15 3.25
N ARG A 394 18.61 -1.87 2.14
CA ARG A 394 18.40 -3.32 1.96
C ARG A 394 16.94 -3.75 2.11
N LEU A 395 16.03 -2.87 1.71
CA LEU A 395 14.59 -3.10 1.79
C LEU A 395 14.02 -3.29 0.38
N MET A 396 13.43 -4.46 0.13
CA MET A 396 12.78 -4.75 -1.14
C MET A 396 11.29 -4.45 -1.04
N VAL A 397 10.80 -3.52 -1.84
CA VAL A 397 9.40 -3.03 -1.83
C VAL A 397 8.85 -2.90 -3.25
N GLU A 398 7.52 -2.93 -3.38
CA GLU A 398 6.81 -2.72 -4.64
C GLU A 398 6.70 -1.22 -5.01
N LEU A 399 6.34 -0.91 -6.27
CA LEU A 399 6.20 0.47 -6.78
C LEU A 399 5.27 1.32 -5.92
N ALA A 400 4.19 0.71 -5.44
CA ALA A 400 3.24 1.37 -4.54
C ALA A 400 3.90 1.92 -3.26
N CYS A 401 5.02 1.35 -2.83
CA CYS A 401 5.80 1.85 -1.70
C CYS A 401 6.90 2.83 -2.17
N GLY A 402 7.56 2.52 -3.29
CA GLY A 402 8.65 3.33 -3.85
C GLY A 402 8.24 4.77 -4.17
N VAL A 403 6.98 5.00 -4.56
CA VAL A 403 6.47 6.35 -4.83
C VAL A 403 6.54 7.28 -3.61
N SER A 404 6.41 6.75 -2.40
CA SER A 404 6.58 7.54 -1.17
C SER A 404 8.02 7.99 -0.96
N VAL A 405 8.99 7.18 -1.41
CA VAL A 405 10.42 7.52 -1.33
C VAL A 405 10.79 8.59 -2.34
N ALA A 406 10.15 8.60 -3.51
CA ALA A 406 10.38 9.61 -4.56
C ALA A 406 10.18 11.06 -4.07
N VAL A 407 9.38 11.26 -3.03
CA VAL A 407 9.18 12.56 -2.36
C VAL A 407 10.50 13.14 -1.84
N CYS A 408 11.41 12.30 -1.37
CA CYS A 408 12.66 12.69 -0.72
C CYS A 408 13.86 12.74 -1.68
N LEU A 409 13.66 12.41 -2.95
CA LEU A 409 14.71 12.40 -3.97
C LEU A 409 14.74 13.71 -4.77
N ASP A 410 15.89 14.01 -5.39
CA ASP A 410 16.07 15.11 -6.36
C ASP A 410 15.68 16.50 -5.83
N GLY A 411 15.82 16.74 -4.53
CA GLY A 411 15.45 18.03 -3.93
C GLY A 411 13.95 18.35 -4.03
N ARG A 412 13.08 17.35 -4.15
CA ARG A 412 11.63 17.52 -4.29
C ARG A 412 10.95 17.92 -3.00
N LEU A 413 11.50 17.52 -1.86
CA LEU A 413 10.86 17.69 -0.55
C LEU A 413 10.47 19.13 -0.22
N PRO A 414 11.30 20.17 -0.43
CA PRO A 414 10.92 21.57 -0.20
C PRO A 414 9.70 22.01 -1.03
N LYS A 415 9.66 21.62 -2.31
CA LYS A 415 8.53 21.90 -3.21
C LYS A 415 7.24 21.25 -2.72
N VAL A 416 7.32 19.99 -2.31
CA VAL A 416 6.18 19.21 -1.81
C VAL A 416 5.64 19.84 -0.53
N LEU A 417 6.51 20.16 0.41
CA LEU A 417 6.11 20.78 1.68
C LEU A 417 5.68 22.24 1.53
N GLY A 418 6.14 22.93 0.47
CA GLY A 418 5.90 24.36 0.26
C GLY A 418 6.65 25.24 1.27
N ARG A 419 7.77 24.73 1.80
CA ARG A 419 8.67 25.42 2.74
C ARG A 419 10.09 24.89 2.63
N ASP A 420 11.05 25.66 3.11
CA ASP A 420 12.44 25.21 3.19
C ASP A 420 12.56 23.98 4.13
N VAL A 421 13.49 23.12 3.79
CA VAL A 421 13.86 21.94 4.58
C VAL A 421 15.11 22.28 5.37
N THR A 422 15.08 22.03 6.67
CA THR A 422 16.20 22.27 7.59
C THR A 422 16.69 20.96 8.23
N PRO A 423 17.94 20.86 8.64
CA PRO A 423 18.52 19.62 9.18
C PRO A 423 17.83 19.08 10.45
N ASP A 424 17.14 19.93 11.19
CA ASP A 424 16.40 19.56 12.41
C ASP A 424 14.99 19.00 12.14
N MET A 425 14.51 19.14 10.90
CA MET A 425 13.25 18.53 10.49
C MET A 425 13.34 17.01 10.48
N THR A 426 12.20 16.39 10.79
CA THR A 426 12.04 14.93 10.76
C THR A 426 10.85 14.56 9.88
N VAL A 427 11.10 13.77 8.85
CA VAL A 427 10.09 13.21 7.95
C VAL A 427 10.01 11.70 8.15
N VAL A 428 8.82 11.18 8.30
CA VAL A 428 8.56 9.74 8.40
C VAL A 428 7.99 9.24 7.09
N ILE A 429 8.61 8.23 6.48
CA ILE A 429 8.06 7.51 5.32
C ILE A 429 7.45 6.20 5.82
N ILE A 430 6.19 5.95 5.49
CA ILE A 430 5.56 4.66 5.74
C ILE A 430 6.01 3.68 4.65
N VAL A 431 6.90 2.76 5.02
CA VAL A 431 7.36 1.68 4.13
C VAL A 431 6.31 0.58 4.14
N CYS A 432 5.31 0.76 3.26
CA CYS A 432 4.07 -0.03 3.23
C CYS A 432 4.28 -1.53 3.02
N GLY A 433 5.36 -1.91 2.30
CA GLY A 433 5.63 -3.29 1.91
C GLY A 433 4.92 -3.69 0.61
N GLY A 434 4.56 -4.97 0.54
CA GLY A 434 3.88 -5.59 -0.57
C GLY A 434 4.73 -6.63 -1.31
N TYR A 435 4.05 -7.53 -2.02
CA TYR A 435 4.67 -8.68 -2.66
C TYR A 435 4.71 -8.63 -4.20
N ASP A 436 4.26 -7.51 -4.83
CA ASP A 436 4.36 -7.35 -6.30
C ASP A 436 5.77 -6.93 -6.73
N VAL A 437 6.76 -7.56 -6.13
CA VAL A 437 8.18 -7.35 -6.39
C VAL A 437 8.97 -8.63 -6.14
N ASP A 438 9.99 -8.86 -6.95
CA ASP A 438 11.04 -9.86 -6.75
C ASP A 438 12.40 -9.29 -7.21
N VAL A 439 13.47 -10.06 -7.03
CA VAL A 439 14.83 -9.64 -7.38
C VAL A 439 14.97 -9.35 -8.89
N GLY A 440 14.29 -10.14 -9.74
CA GLY A 440 14.28 -9.94 -11.19
C GLY A 440 13.67 -8.60 -11.56
N ARG A 441 12.50 -8.31 -11.02
CA ARG A 441 11.79 -7.04 -11.24
C ARG A 441 12.57 -5.83 -10.75
N LEU A 442 13.19 -5.96 -9.59
CA LEU A 442 14.05 -4.89 -9.05
C LEU A 442 15.26 -4.64 -9.95
N ALA A 443 15.86 -5.70 -10.54
CA ALA A 443 16.95 -5.57 -11.49
C ALA A 443 16.51 -4.89 -12.80
N GLU A 444 15.30 -5.20 -13.29
CA GLU A 444 14.70 -4.52 -14.45
C GLU A 444 14.52 -3.02 -14.16
N TRP A 445 13.97 -2.66 -13.01
CA TRP A 445 13.82 -1.25 -12.63
C TRP A 445 15.15 -0.53 -12.50
N ARG A 446 16.17 -1.17 -11.91
CA ARG A 446 17.51 -0.62 -11.81
C ARG A 446 18.10 -0.32 -13.20
N HIS A 447 17.94 -1.26 -14.13
CA HIS A 447 18.39 -1.06 -15.51
C HIS A 447 17.67 0.10 -16.19
N ALA A 448 16.34 0.16 -16.06
CA ALA A 448 15.51 1.23 -16.62
C ALA A 448 15.83 2.62 -16.03
N CYS A 449 16.25 2.68 -14.77
CA CYS A 449 16.68 3.93 -14.10
C CYS A 449 18.12 4.36 -14.44
N GLY A 450 18.81 3.66 -15.35
CA GLY A 450 20.16 4.01 -15.79
C GLY A 450 21.27 3.76 -14.76
N GLY A 451 21.05 2.86 -13.79
CA GLY A 451 22.04 2.51 -12.77
C GLY A 451 22.35 3.64 -11.77
N LEU A 452 21.47 4.62 -11.63
CA LEU A 452 21.67 5.79 -10.78
C LEU A 452 21.71 5.40 -9.29
N VAL A 453 22.86 5.62 -8.70
CA VAL A 453 23.07 5.65 -7.26
C VAL A 453 22.59 7.01 -6.73
N VAL A 454 22.06 7.04 -5.50
CA VAL A 454 21.75 8.30 -4.78
C VAL A 454 23.04 9.10 -4.64
N ALA A 455 23.10 10.27 -5.28
CA ALA A 455 24.25 11.16 -5.20
C ALA A 455 24.25 11.96 -3.90
#